data_390bb2bd08cad0459c19ce78d6809b4f
#
_entry.id   390bb2bd08cad0459c19ce78d6809b4f
#
_cell.length_a   1.000
_cell.length_b   1.000
_cell.length_c   1.000
_cell.angle_alpha   90.00
_cell.angle_beta   90.00
_cell.angle_gamma   90.00
#
_symmetry.space_group_name_H-M   'P 1'
#
loop_
_entity.id
_entity.type
_entity.pdbx_description
1 polymer ?
#
loop_
_entity_poly.entity_id
_entity_poly.type
_entity_poly.pdbx_seq_one_letter_code
_entity_poly.pdbx_strand_id
1 'polypeptide(L)'
;MARRIGLLGGSFNPAHRGHRRISLAAMKALGLDEIWWLVSPGNPLKLKKGMAPFAARLRFARQIARRSRIKVKDFEARAGTIYTVDTVAALLGHWPRHDFIWLMGQDTVAQFHQWKDWRRLAGMVPIAVLSRPGYDGSARAARAMGWLRRFVRPSATAKDWTEWSAPAITFLRLPPDPTSATRLRAADPLWFRRPTGRTATSPTPL
;
A
#
# COMPACT_ATOMS: atom_id res chain seq x y z
N MET A 1 10.45 -21.67 3.66
CA MET A 1 9.15 -21.67 4.38
C MET A 1 8.22 -20.68 3.72
N ALA A 2 6.93 -21.00 3.60
CA ALA A 2 5.88 -20.06 3.18
C ALA A 2 5.83 -18.86 4.13
N ARG A 3 5.55 -17.68 3.60
CA ARG A 3 5.39 -16.45 4.40
C ARG A 3 4.10 -15.75 4.03
N ARG A 4 3.47 -15.14 5.02
CA ARG A 4 2.28 -14.29 4.91
C ARG A 4 2.72 -12.86 4.64
N ILE A 5 2.54 -12.37 3.41
CA ILE A 5 3.09 -11.10 2.94
C ILE A 5 1.98 -10.13 2.55
N GLY A 6 2.00 -8.93 3.14
CA GLY A 6 1.16 -7.82 2.70
C GLY A 6 1.85 -7.02 1.60
N LEU A 7 1.17 -6.79 0.48
CA LEU A 7 1.66 -5.96 -0.63
C LEU A 7 1.04 -4.57 -0.54
N LEU A 8 1.87 -3.54 -0.37
CA LEU A 8 1.43 -2.14 -0.36
C LEU A 8 2.09 -1.39 -1.51
N GLY A 9 1.35 -1.17 -2.59
CA GLY A 9 1.79 -0.40 -3.73
C GLY A 9 1.62 1.10 -3.52
N GLY A 10 2.54 1.89 -4.08
CA GLY A 10 2.41 3.34 -4.03
C GLY A 10 3.58 4.10 -4.64
N SER A 11 3.35 5.39 -4.91
CA SER A 11 4.41 6.28 -5.39
C SER A 11 5.45 6.61 -4.30
N PHE A 12 5.06 6.57 -3.03
CA PHE A 12 5.90 6.95 -1.88
C PHE A 12 6.64 8.28 -2.11
N ASN A 13 5.89 9.33 -2.43
CA ASN A 13 6.41 10.65 -2.84
C ASN A 13 6.07 11.78 -1.84
N PRO A 14 6.76 11.90 -0.68
CA PRO A 14 7.65 10.92 -0.06
C PRO A 14 6.94 9.79 0.69
N ALA A 15 7.68 8.73 1.00
CA ALA A 15 7.32 7.83 2.08
C ALA A 15 7.35 8.59 3.42
N HIS A 16 6.48 8.24 4.36
CA HIS A 16 6.39 8.94 5.65
C HIS A 16 5.96 7.99 6.77
N ARG A 17 6.05 8.48 8.02
CA ARG A 17 5.69 7.70 9.21
C ARG A 17 4.27 7.14 9.17
N GLY A 18 3.32 7.84 8.54
CA GLY A 18 1.96 7.36 8.35
C GLY A 18 1.90 6.04 7.57
N HIS A 19 2.66 5.93 6.46
CA HIS A 19 2.78 4.65 5.74
C HIS A 19 3.33 3.54 6.65
N ARG A 20 4.35 3.85 7.46
CA ARG A 20 4.94 2.89 8.38
C ARG A 20 3.94 2.44 9.46
N ARG A 21 3.21 3.39 10.07
CA ARG A 21 2.22 3.09 11.14
C ARG A 21 1.09 2.22 10.63
N ILE A 22 0.48 2.57 9.49
CA ILE A 22 -0.60 1.76 8.91
C ILE A 22 -0.10 0.37 8.50
N SER A 23 1.13 0.25 7.99
CA SER A 23 1.74 -1.04 7.66
C SER A 23 1.91 -1.92 8.90
N LEU A 24 2.47 -1.37 9.99
CA LEU A 24 2.65 -2.13 11.23
C LEU A 24 1.31 -2.53 11.86
N ALA A 25 0.30 -1.66 11.80
CA ALA A 25 -1.03 -1.98 12.28
C ALA A 25 -1.71 -3.08 11.43
N ALA A 26 -1.61 -3.00 10.10
CA ALA A 26 -2.09 -4.03 9.19
C ALA A 26 -1.37 -5.37 9.41
N MET A 27 -0.06 -5.33 9.64
CA MET A 27 0.75 -6.52 9.95
C MET A 27 0.23 -7.25 11.19
N LYS A 28 -0.10 -6.52 12.26
CA LYS A 28 -0.67 -7.08 13.49
C LYS A 28 -2.08 -7.63 13.25
N ALA A 29 -2.93 -6.87 12.54
CA ALA A 29 -4.33 -7.24 12.30
C ALA A 29 -4.47 -8.50 11.42
N LEU A 30 -3.59 -8.68 10.45
CA LEU A 30 -3.60 -9.78 9.48
C LEU A 30 -2.63 -10.92 9.83
N GLY A 31 -1.84 -10.80 10.89
CA GLY A 31 -0.82 -11.79 11.25
C GLY A 31 0.25 -11.95 10.16
N LEU A 32 0.70 -10.86 9.53
CA LEU A 32 1.69 -10.92 8.46
C LEU A 32 3.11 -11.09 9.00
N ASP A 33 3.93 -11.84 8.27
CA ASP A 33 5.35 -11.96 8.54
C ASP A 33 6.12 -10.74 8.06
N GLU A 34 5.76 -10.22 6.88
CA GLU A 34 6.38 -9.06 6.26
C GLU A 34 5.31 -8.20 5.54
N ILE A 35 5.64 -6.92 5.33
CA ILE A 35 4.96 -6.09 4.35
C ILE A 35 5.98 -5.64 3.29
N TRP A 36 5.64 -5.82 2.02
CA TRP A 36 6.44 -5.32 0.93
C TRP A 36 5.86 -4.01 0.40
N TRP A 37 6.62 -2.92 0.55
CA TRP A 37 6.32 -1.66 -0.10
C TRP A 37 6.81 -1.74 -1.55
N LEU A 38 5.89 -1.79 -2.48
CA LEU A 38 6.18 -1.77 -3.91
C LEU A 38 6.23 -0.31 -4.37
N VAL A 39 7.44 0.22 -4.52
CA VAL A 39 7.63 1.61 -4.97
C VAL A 39 7.44 1.66 -6.47
N SER A 40 6.35 2.29 -6.92
CA SER A 40 6.04 2.40 -8.35
C SER A 40 7.00 3.35 -9.05
N PRO A 41 7.60 2.96 -10.19
CA PRO A 41 8.42 3.86 -11.01
C PRO A 41 7.57 4.98 -11.62
N GLY A 42 6.33 4.70 -11.97
CA GLY A 42 5.32 5.65 -12.45
C GLY A 42 3.92 5.08 -12.26
N ASN A 43 2.91 5.95 -12.12
CA ASN A 43 1.52 5.54 -12.06
C ASN A 43 0.80 6.10 -13.30
N PRO A 44 0.22 5.24 -14.17
CA PRO A 44 -0.48 5.69 -15.38
C PRO A 44 -1.63 6.67 -15.10
N LEU A 45 -2.24 6.57 -13.92
CA LEU A 45 -3.36 7.42 -13.48
C LEU A 45 -2.92 8.73 -12.80
N LYS A 46 -1.60 8.97 -12.63
CA LYS A 46 -1.09 10.18 -11.98
C LYS A 46 -0.22 10.99 -12.91
N LEU A 47 -0.47 12.30 -12.95
CA LEU A 47 0.41 13.23 -13.64
C LEU A 47 1.83 13.14 -13.08
N LYS A 48 2.84 13.11 -13.97
CA LYS A 48 4.27 13.08 -13.59
C LYS A 48 4.75 14.37 -12.91
N LYS A 49 3.97 15.48 -13.03
CA LYS A 49 4.32 16.78 -12.43
C LYS A 49 4.41 16.66 -10.89
N GLY A 50 5.56 17.10 -10.34
CA GLY A 50 5.81 17.03 -8.89
C GLY A 50 6.23 15.65 -8.35
N MET A 51 6.52 14.68 -9.23
CA MET A 51 7.06 13.39 -8.83
C MET A 51 8.58 13.47 -8.67
N ALA A 52 9.08 13.19 -7.45
CA ALA A 52 10.51 13.10 -7.21
C ALA A 52 11.15 11.90 -7.95
N PRO A 53 12.46 11.96 -8.25
CA PRO A 53 13.17 10.86 -8.89
C PRO A 53 12.96 9.51 -8.19
N PHE A 54 12.80 8.44 -8.96
CA PHE A 54 12.50 7.09 -8.43
C PHE A 54 13.52 6.66 -7.37
N ALA A 55 14.83 6.84 -7.65
CA ALA A 55 15.89 6.48 -6.71
C ALA A 55 15.76 7.22 -5.37
N ALA A 56 15.37 8.50 -5.39
CA ALA A 56 15.15 9.27 -4.17
C ALA A 56 13.94 8.74 -3.38
N ARG A 57 12.82 8.43 -4.06
CA ARG A 57 11.63 7.86 -3.42
C ARG A 57 11.93 6.51 -2.79
N LEU A 58 12.67 5.66 -3.48
CA LEU A 58 13.11 4.35 -3.00
C LEU A 58 14.02 4.48 -1.77
N ARG A 59 15.01 5.40 -1.82
CA ARG A 59 15.93 5.67 -0.70
C ARG A 59 15.16 6.14 0.55
N PHE A 60 14.26 7.11 0.42
CA PHE A 60 13.44 7.59 1.53
C PHE A 60 12.51 6.51 2.07
N ALA A 61 11.88 5.71 1.20
CA ALA A 61 11.06 4.59 1.64
C ALA A 61 11.87 3.60 2.49
N ARG A 62 13.08 3.25 2.07
CA ARG A 62 14.01 2.39 2.84
C ARG A 62 14.37 2.99 4.20
N GLN A 63 14.58 4.31 4.26
CA GLN A 63 14.86 5.01 5.52
C GLN A 63 13.67 4.94 6.50
N ILE A 64 12.45 5.20 6.04
CA ILE A 64 11.23 5.14 6.86
C ILE A 64 10.94 3.71 7.32
N ALA A 65 11.22 2.71 6.49
CA ALA A 65 11.02 1.30 6.79
C ALA A 65 12.08 0.69 7.70
N ARG A 66 13.17 1.40 8.02
CA ARG A 66 14.29 0.88 8.84
C ARG A 66 13.81 0.26 10.16
N ARG A 67 14.52 -0.79 10.61
CA ARG A 67 14.26 -1.50 11.87
C ARG A 67 12.80 -1.98 11.99
N SER A 68 12.25 -2.51 10.89
CA SER A 68 10.92 -3.12 10.89
C SER A 68 10.87 -4.28 9.90
N ARG A 69 9.81 -5.06 9.93
CA ARG A 69 9.54 -6.14 8.97
C ARG A 69 8.93 -5.63 7.65
N ILE A 70 9.10 -4.33 7.35
CA ILE A 70 8.71 -3.73 6.08
C ILE A 70 9.91 -3.83 5.13
N LYS A 71 9.70 -4.46 3.98
CA LYS A 71 10.70 -4.61 2.91
C LYS A 71 10.34 -3.69 1.74
N VAL A 72 11.23 -2.78 1.41
CA VAL A 72 11.01 -1.87 0.28
C VAL A 72 11.54 -2.51 -0.99
N LYS A 73 10.68 -2.69 -1.98
CA LYS A 73 10.95 -3.37 -3.24
C LYS A 73 10.85 -2.41 -4.42
N ASP A 74 11.78 -2.54 -5.32
CA ASP A 74 11.83 -1.92 -6.65
C ASP A 74 11.35 -2.89 -7.75
N PHE A 75 10.50 -3.84 -7.36
CA PHE A 75 10.10 -4.98 -8.18
C PHE A 75 9.47 -4.56 -9.50
N GLU A 76 8.53 -3.60 -9.48
CA GLU A 76 7.88 -3.08 -10.69
C GLU A 76 8.90 -2.54 -11.71
N ALA A 77 9.90 -1.80 -11.24
CA ALA A 77 10.95 -1.25 -12.11
C ALA A 77 11.81 -2.34 -12.74
N ARG A 78 12.13 -3.40 -11.98
CA ARG A 78 12.95 -4.52 -12.48
C ARG A 78 12.18 -5.49 -13.37
N ALA A 79 10.91 -5.71 -13.04
CA ALA A 79 10.04 -6.58 -13.83
C ALA A 79 9.43 -5.89 -15.07
N GLY A 80 9.64 -4.58 -15.24
CA GLY A 80 9.07 -3.81 -16.35
C GLY A 80 7.53 -3.69 -16.28
N THR A 81 6.94 -3.91 -15.11
CA THR A 81 5.49 -3.83 -14.95
C THR A 81 5.06 -2.41 -14.55
N ILE A 82 3.93 -1.95 -15.09
CA ILE A 82 3.31 -0.65 -14.78
C ILE A 82 1.91 -0.79 -14.19
N TYR A 83 1.26 -1.92 -14.42
CA TYR A 83 -0.07 -2.19 -13.89
C TYR A 83 -0.01 -3.17 -12.73
N THR A 84 -0.79 -2.92 -11.70
CA THR A 84 -0.80 -3.74 -10.49
C THR A 84 -1.14 -5.20 -10.76
N VAL A 85 -2.05 -5.48 -11.68
CA VAL A 85 -2.42 -6.85 -12.06
C VAL A 85 -1.22 -7.63 -12.61
N ASP A 86 -0.42 -7.00 -13.46
CA ASP A 86 0.78 -7.62 -14.05
C ASP A 86 1.89 -7.79 -12.98
N THR A 87 2.03 -6.80 -12.09
CA THR A 87 2.95 -6.87 -10.93
C THR A 87 2.61 -8.04 -10.01
N VAL A 88 1.33 -8.19 -9.65
CA VAL A 88 0.88 -9.28 -8.76
C VAL A 88 1.04 -10.63 -9.45
N ALA A 89 0.74 -10.75 -10.75
CA ALA A 89 0.97 -11.96 -11.52
C ALA A 89 2.44 -12.38 -11.48
N ALA A 90 3.36 -11.43 -11.71
CA ALA A 90 4.79 -11.70 -11.66
C ALA A 90 5.26 -12.07 -10.25
N LEU A 91 4.73 -11.44 -9.19
CA LEU A 91 5.05 -11.78 -7.80
C LEU A 91 4.63 -13.21 -7.46
N LEU A 92 3.41 -13.62 -7.84
CA LEU A 92 2.92 -14.98 -7.63
C LEU A 92 3.77 -16.02 -8.36
N GLY A 93 4.23 -15.73 -9.58
CA GLY A 93 5.13 -16.59 -10.33
C GLY A 93 6.54 -16.70 -9.70
N HIS A 94 7.10 -15.61 -9.18
CA HIS A 94 8.42 -15.61 -8.57
C HIS A 94 8.46 -16.26 -7.18
N TRP A 95 7.38 -16.13 -6.41
CA TRP A 95 7.29 -16.66 -5.04
C TRP A 95 6.02 -17.49 -4.84
N PRO A 96 5.85 -18.62 -5.55
CA PRO A 96 4.62 -19.42 -5.53
C PRO A 96 4.32 -20.05 -4.17
N ARG A 97 5.28 -20.09 -3.26
CA ARG A 97 5.10 -20.63 -1.90
C ARG A 97 4.72 -19.56 -0.86
N HIS A 98 4.61 -18.28 -1.24
CA HIS A 98 4.20 -17.21 -0.32
C HIS A 98 2.73 -16.91 -0.49
N ASP A 99 2.09 -16.58 0.62
CA ASP A 99 0.72 -16.08 0.63
C ASP A 99 0.75 -14.55 0.55
N PHE A 100 0.05 -14.00 -0.42
CA PHE A 100 0.00 -12.56 -0.64
C PHE A 100 -1.41 -12.00 -0.39
N ILE A 101 -1.47 -10.84 0.28
CA ILE A 101 -2.68 -10.03 0.41
C ILE A 101 -2.39 -8.60 -0.06
N TRP A 102 -3.25 -8.06 -0.91
CA TRP A 102 -3.11 -6.69 -1.40
C TRP A 102 -3.65 -5.69 -0.38
N LEU A 103 -2.83 -4.73 0.03
CA LEU A 103 -3.19 -3.66 0.96
C LEU A 103 -3.47 -2.38 0.18
N MET A 104 -4.62 -1.74 0.39
CA MET A 104 -4.92 -0.46 -0.21
C MET A 104 -5.58 0.49 0.78
N GLY A 105 -5.34 1.79 0.61
CA GLY A 105 -6.05 2.82 1.36
C GLY A 105 -7.50 2.92 0.91
N GLN A 106 -8.35 3.40 1.77
CA GLN A 106 -9.76 3.59 1.51
C GLN A 106 -10.04 4.53 0.33
N ASP A 107 -9.25 5.59 0.19
CA ASP A 107 -9.28 6.52 -0.93
C ASP A 107 -9.00 5.83 -2.28
N THR A 108 -8.20 4.77 -2.27
CA THR A 108 -7.87 3.98 -3.45
C THR A 108 -9.05 3.13 -3.93
N VAL A 109 -9.91 2.66 -3.01
CA VAL A 109 -11.10 1.86 -3.37
C VAL A 109 -12.02 2.65 -4.31
N ALA A 110 -12.15 3.96 -4.12
CA ALA A 110 -12.98 4.81 -4.97
C ALA A 110 -12.54 4.78 -6.45
N GLN A 111 -11.24 4.60 -6.70
CA GLN A 111 -10.65 4.56 -8.04
C GLN A 111 -10.32 3.13 -8.50
N PHE A 112 -10.55 2.12 -7.69
CA PHE A 112 -10.12 0.75 -7.98
C PHE A 112 -10.73 0.20 -9.27
N HIS A 113 -11.97 0.57 -9.59
CA HIS A 113 -12.65 0.19 -10.84
C HIS A 113 -11.98 0.74 -12.11
N GLN A 114 -11.08 1.71 -12.00
CA GLN A 114 -10.31 2.29 -13.10
C GLN A 114 -8.97 1.58 -13.33
N TRP A 115 -8.58 0.67 -12.44
CA TRP A 115 -7.33 -0.08 -12.61
C TRP A 115 -7.49 -1.11 -13.72
N LYS A 116 -6.42 -1.31 -14.50
CA LYS A 116 -6.39 -2.34 -15.53
C LYS A 116 -6.77 -3.69 -14.90
N ASP A 117 -7.72 -4.37 -15.51
CA ASP A 117 -8.17 -5.72 -15.13
C ASP A 117 -8.40 -5.91 -13.62
N TRP A 118 -8.96 -4.91 -12.95
CA TRP A 118 -9.13 -4.88 -11.50
C TRP A 118 -9.89 -6.08 -10.92
N ARG A 119 -10.85 -6.66 -11.70
CA ARG A 119 -11.56 -7.88 -11.26
C ARG A 119 -10.64 -9.09 -11.29
N ARG A 120 -9.76 -9.19 -12.29
CA ARG A 120 -8.71 -10.22 -12.36
C ARG A 120 -7.76 -10.07 -11.17
N LEU A 121 -7.31 -8.87 -10.88
CA LEU A 121 -6.48 -8.59 -9.69
C LEU A 121 -7.17 -9.06 -8.40
N ALA A 122 -8.45 -8.72 -8.21
CA ALA A 122 -9.23 -9.16 -7.04
C ALA A 122 -9.40 -10.68 -6.97
N GLY A 123 -9.41 -11.37 -8.10
CA GLY A 123 -9.45 -12.83 -8.18
C GLY A 123 -8.11 -13.53 -7.96
N MET A 124 -7.00 -12.77 -7.94
CA MET A 124 -5.67 -13.35 -7.76
C MET A 124 -5.22 -13.41 -6.30
N VAL A 125 -5.57 -12.38 -5.51
CA VAL A 125 -5.17 -12.25 -4.11
C VAL A 125 -6.28 -11.60 -3.29
N PRO A 126 -6.44 -11.96 -2.01
CA PRO A 126 -7.31 -11.23 -1.10
C PRO A 126 -6.90 -9.76 -0.98
N ILE A 127 -7.87 -8.90 -0.65
CA ILE A 127 -7.67 -7.45 -0.51
C ILE A 127 -7.99 -7.02 0.91
N ALA A 128 -7.11 -6.26 1.56
CA ALA A 128 -7.40 -5.58 2.81
C ALA A 128 -7.42 -4.07 2.60
N VAL A 129 -8.57 -3.46 2.88
CA VAL A 129 -8.77 -2.00 2.83
C VAL A 129 -8.42 -1.42 4.19
N LEU A 130 -7.45 -0.52 4.20
CA LEU A 130 -6.97 0.16 5.39
C LEU A 130 -7.78 1.44 5.58
N SER A 131 -8.80 1.37 6.44
CA SER A 131 -9.72 2.46 6.70
C SER A 131 -9.20 3.39 7.79
N ARG A 132 -9.37 4.70 7.57
CA ARG A 132 -9.19 5.71 8.60
C ARG A 132 -10.55 6.05 9.21
N PRO A 133 -10.65 6.30 10.53
CA PRO A 133 -11.90 6.77 11.13
C PRO A 133 -12.46 7.99 10.40
N GLY A 134 -13.76 8.02 10.15
CA GLY A 134 -14.46 9.13 9.47
C GLY A 134 -14.61 9.01 7.95
N TYR A 135 -14.06 7.98 7.31
CA TYR A 135 -14.16 7.79 5.84
C TYR A 135 -14.93 6.53 5.42
N ASP A 136 -15.55 5.82 6.36
CA ASP A 136 -16.15 4.48 6.11
C ASP A 136 -17.26 4.48 5.03
N GLY A 137 -17.96 5.60 4.83
CA GLY A 137 -19.05 5.70 3.85
C GLY A 137 -18.57 5.72 2.39
N SER A 138 -17.52 6.49 2.09
CA SER A 138 -17.08 6.70 0.69
C SER A 138 -16.50 5.45 0.04
N ALA A 139 -15.78 4.61 0.79
CA ALA A 139 -15.25 3.36 0.26
C ALA A 139 -16.36 2.35 -0.04
N ARG A 140 -17.36 2.26 0.84
CA ARG A 140 -18.51 1.35 0.65
C ARG A 140 -19.41 1.77 -0.51
N ALA A 141 -19.48 3.06 -0.82
CA ALA A 141 -20.21 3.62 -1.96
C ALA A 141 -19.41 3.56 -3.28
N ALA A 142 -18.14 3.14 -3.25
CA ALA A 142 -17.30 3.09 -4.43
C ALA A 142 -17.88 2.16 -5.52
N ARG A 143 -17.78 2.55 -6.80
CA ARG A 143 -18.28 1.78 -7.94
C ARG A 143 -17.80 0.31 -7.94
N ALA A 144 -16.56 0.05 -7.55
CA ALA A 144 -16.04 -1.31 -7.42
C ALA A 144 -16.82 -2.16 -6.41
N MET A 145 -17.40 -1.54 -5.37
CA MET A 145 -18.17 -2.25 -4.34
C MET A 145 -19.50 -2.80 -4.86
N GLY A 146 -20.03 -2.29 -5.97
CA GLY A 146 -21.18 -2.91 -6.64
C GLY A 146 -20.93 -4.40 -6.94
N TRP A 147 -19.69 -4.76 -7.25
CA TRP A 147 -19.27 -6.14 -7.49
C TRP A 147 -18.60 -6.79 -6.27
N LEU A 148 -17.73 -6.07 -5.54
CA LEU A 148 -16.92 -6.61 -4.44
C LEU A 148 -17.74 -6.91 -3.17
N ARG A 149 -18.90 -6.28 -2.95
CA ARG A 149 -19.70 -6.42 -1.71
C ARG A 149 -20.05 -7.87 -1.34
N ARG A 150 -20.20 -8.74 -2.34
CA ARG A 150 -20.51 -10.17 -2.17
C ARG A 150 -19.32 -10.99 -1.62
N PHE A 151 -18.12 -10.43 -1.68
CA PHE A 151 -16.87 -11.06 -1.26
C PHE A 151 -16.30 -10.43 0.02
N VAL A 152 -17.09 -9.61 0.71
CA VAL A 152 -16.66 -8.98 1.97
C VAL A 152 -16.55 -10.04 3.06
N ARG A 153 -15.40 -10.07 3.71
CA ARG A 153 -15.10 -10.91 4.86
C ARG A 153 -15.06 -10.08 6.14
N PRO A 154 -15.57 -10.61 7.28
CA PRO A 154 -15.53 -9.90 8.56
C PRO A 154 -14.09 -9.58 8.98
N SER A 155 -13.85 -8.40 9.55
CA SER A 155 -12.53 -8.05 10.09
C SER A 155 -12.13 -8.88 11.30
N ALA A 156 -13.10 -9.49 12.02
CA ALA A 156 -12.82 -10.39 13.12
C ALA A 156 -12.05 -11.65 12.71
N THR A 157 -12.26 -12.14 11.48
CA THR A 157 -11.55 -13.30 10.92
C THR A 157 -10.39 -12.89 10.00
N ALA A 158 -9.91 -11.65 10.10
CA ALA A 158 -8.88 -11.14 9.20
C ALA A 158 -7.53 -11.87 9.31
N LYS A 159 -7.25 -12.56 10.40
CA LYS A 159 -6.02 -13.37 10.54
C LYS A 159 -6.05 -14.67 9.74
N ASP A 160 -7.24 -15.13 9.38
CA ASP A 160 -7.47 -16.39 8.65
C ASP A 160 -7.53 -16.15 7.13
N TRP A 161 -7.05 -14.99 6.68
CA TRP A 161 -7.12 -14.59 5.27
C TRP A 161 -6.44 -15.55 4.29
N THR A 162 -5.49 -16.36 4.75
CA THR A 162 -4.83 -17.39 3.93
C THR A 162 -5.77 -18.56 3.56
N GLU A 163 -6.87 -18.72 4.31
CA GLU A 163 -7.92 -19.69 4.06
C GLU A 163 -9.00 -19.17 3.12
N TRP A 164 -8.96 -17.87 2.78
CA TRP A 164 -9.97 -17.28 1.91
C TRP A 164 -9.69 -17.57 0.44
N SER A 165 -10.69 -18.06 -0.27
CA SER A 165 -10.66 -18.07 -1.72
C SER A 165 -10.84 -16.67 -2.27
N ALA A 166 -9.96 -16.24 -3.16
CA ALA A 166 -10.14 -14.97 -3.89
C ALA A 166 -11.26 -15.13 -4.95
N PRO A 167 -12.09 -14.10 -5.20
CA PRO A 167 -12.04 -12.76 -4.61
C PRO A 167 -12.46 -12.73 -3.14
N ALA A 168 -11.71 -12.00 -2.31
CA ALA A 168 -12.07 -11.71 -0.92
C ALA A 168 -11.59 -10.31 -0.55
N ILE A 169 -12.40 -9.57 0.20
CA ILE A 169 -12.06 -8.21 0.65
C ILE A 169 -12.46 -8.00 2.10
N THR A 170 -11.59 -7.39 2.89
CA THR A 170 -11.89 -7.00 4.27
C THR A 170 -11.56 -5.54 4.53
N PHE A 171 -12.22 -4.93 5.53
CA PHE A 171 -12.02 -3.54 5.91
C PHE A 171 -11.43 -3.50 7.33
N LEU A 172 -10.20 -3.04 7.44
CA LEU A 172 -9.49 -2.91 8.71
C LEU A 172 -9.56 -1.47 9.20
N ARG A 173 -10.14 -1.26 10.38
CA ARG A 173 -10.09 0.03 11.06
C ARG A 173 -8.74 0.19 11.75
N LEU A 174 -7.95 1.15 11.29
CA LEU A 174 -6.62 1.42 11.82
C LEU A 174 -6.60 2.76 12.55
N PRO A 175 -5.68 2.92 13.53
CA PRO A 175 -5.49 4.21 14.20
C PRO A 175 -5.21 5.33 13.19
N PRO A 176 -5.83 6.52 13.36
CA PRO A 176 -5.60 7.64 12.46
C PRO A 176 -4.14 8.12 12.50
N ASP A 177 -3.64 8.55 11.36
CA ASP A 177 -2.37 9.26 11.26
C ASP A 177 -2.55 10.49 10.37
N PRO A 178 -2.32 11.71 10.86
CA PRO A 178 -2.55 12.95 10.11
C PRO A 178 -1.47 13.21 9.06
N THR A 179 -0.43 12.37 8.99
CA THR A 179 0.69 12.58 8.06
C THR A 179 0.24 12.38 6.61
N SER A 180 0.51 13.35 5.78
CA SER A 180 0.16 13.35 4.36
C SER A 180 1.36 13.69 3.50
N ALA A 181 1.60 12.90 2.46
CA ALA A 181 2.66 13.18 1.47
C ALA A 181 2.45 14.54 0.79
N THR A 182 1.21 14.97 0.58
CA THR A 182 0.88 16.27 0.01
C THR A 182 1.32 17.42 0.92
N ARG A 183 1.01 17.33 2.22
CA ARG A 183 1.46 18.33 3.21
C ARG A 183 2.99 18.36 3.31
N LEU A 184 3.64 17.21 3.29
CA LEU A 184 5.11 17.14 3.33
C LEU A 184 5.74 17.79 2.11
N ARG A 185 5.20 17.58 0.91
CA ARG A 185 5.68 18.25 -0.32
C ARG A 185 5.42 19.76 -0.30
N ALA A 186 4.31 20.19 0.25
CA ALA A 186 4.01 21.62 0.39
C ALA A 186 4.99 22.30 1.34
N ALA A 187 5.34 21.65 2.45
CA ALA A 187 6.30 22.15 3.43
C ALA A 187 7.76 22.09 2.93
N ASP A 188 8.10 21.10 2.11
CA ASP A 188 9.44 20.90 1.54
C ASP A 188 9.36 20.32 0.13
N PRO A 189 9.24 21.17 -0.91
CA PRO A 189 9.16 20.71 -2.30
C PRO A 189 10.40 19.94 -2.78
N LEU A 190 11.57 20.23 -2.17
CA LEU A 190 12.86 19.63 -2.52
C LEU A 190 13.31 18.56 -1.52
N TRP A 191 12.39 17.97 -0.78
CA TRP A 191 12.65 16.93 0.23
C TRP A 191 13.60 15.82 -0.27
N PHE A 192 13.57 15.50 -1.53
CA PHE A 192 14.36 14.43 -2.15
C PHE A 192 15.83 14.78 -2.35
N ARG A 193 16.22 16.07 -2.22
CA ARG A 193 17.60 16.54 -2.27
C ARG A 193 18.32 16.44 -0.93
N ARG A 194 17.59 16.22 0.16
CA ARG A 194 18.20 16.11 1.50
C ARG A 194 19.07 14.86 1.61
N PRO A 195 20.28 14.96 2.18
CA PRO A 195 21.06 13.77 2.52
C PRO A 195 20.32 12.91 3.55
N THR A 196 20.41 11.60 3.41
CA THR A 196 19.81 10.64 4.35
C THR A 196 20.66 10.58 5.61
N GLY A 197 20.28 11.28 6.66
CA GLY A 197 21.04 11.25 7.94
C GLY A 197 20.42 12.09 9.05
N ARG A 198 19.60 13.06 8.74
CA ARG A 198 18.90 13.87 9.74
C ARG A 198 17.40 13.57 9.68
N THR A 199 16.88 12.96 10.73
CA THR A 199 15.44 13.01 11.04
C THR A 199 15.08 14.48 11.14
N ALA A 200 14.13 14.93 10.30
CA ALA A 200 13.51 16.23 10.53
C ALA A 200 12.89 16.17 11.94
N THR A 201 13.51 16.85 12.89
CA THR A 201 12.88 17.25 14.14
C THR A 201 11.63 18.02 13.75
N SER A 202 10.48 17.54 14.19
CA SER A 202 9.23 18.28 14.10
C SER A 202 9.45 19.67 14.69
N PRO A 203 8.98 20.76 14.06
CA PRO A 203 8.90 22.02 14.77
C PRO A 203 8.01 21.80 15.99
N THR A 204 8.52 22.14 17.15
CA THR A 204 7.77 22.27 18.40
C THR A 204 6.60 23.23 18.14
N PRO A 205 5.35 22.90 18.49
CA PRO A 205 4.27 23.88 18.43
C PRO A 205 4.55 24.97 19.48
N LEU A 206 4.49 26.23 19.05
CA LEU A 206 4.33 27.40 19.92
C LEU A 206 2.90 27.40 20.47
#